data_99964d68aa9fd8615b3da0f64ec9d3a1
#
_entry.id   99964d68aa9fd8615b3da0f64ec9d3a1
#
_cell.length_a   1.000
_cell.length_b   1.000
_cell.length_c   1.000
_cell.angle_alpha   90.00
_cell.angle_beta   90.00
_cell.angle_gamma   90.00
#
_symmetry.space_group_name_H-M   'P 1'
#
loop_
_entity.id
_entity.type
_entity.pdbx_description
1 polymer ?
#
loop_
_entity_poly.entity_id
_entity_poly.type
_entity_poly.pdbx_seq_one_letter_code
_entity_poly.pdbx_strand_id
1 'polypeptide(L)'
;MLPTRRGFLAGALAWSAATVVRSANTSAIRPLRLGGPIFVKSTDPAILAQAHRDLGYRAAYAPANMTVTDTDSIAAWVTEFSRHDVAIAEVGAWKNMLDPDPEKRRSNMTYVTERLALAEQLGARNCVDIAGSFNPDSWFGQNPRNFSQDFFDATVENCRTLIDAVKPQRTSFSIEMMPWSLPSGPDEYVRLVKAVDRKAFGVHLDVCNTMNSPERFYNNAAGIRECFAKLGPWIKSCHAKDLNWGPGYQVNLQEVIPGTGLMDYKTYLTELSRLGTDAPLMLEHLHSEEDYTQGRQYIQSVARAQGLAWEN
;
A
#
# COMPACT_ATOMS: atom_id res chain seq x y z
N MET A 1 0.42 85.29 14.07
CA MET A 1 1.53 84.68 13.33
C MET A 1 1.21 83.18 13.21
N LEU A 2 0.92 82.73 12.02
CA LEU A 2 0.59 81.35 11.72
C LEU A 2 1.87 80.58 11.31
N PRO A 3 2.10 79.33 11.75
CA PRO A 3 3.14 78.48 11.15
C PRO A 3 2.59 77.60 10.06
N THR A 4 3.42 77.41 9.07
CA THR A 4 3.33 76.78 7.80
C THR A 4 3.07 75.28 7.87
N ARG A 5 2.26 74.80 6.88
CA ARG A 5 2.00 73.37 6.54
C ARG A 5 3.29 72.69 5.99
N ARG A 6 3.66 71.60 6.59
CA ARG A 6 4.58 70.60 5.99
C ARG A 6 3.75 69.48 5.41
N GLY A 7 3.95 69.23 4.13
CA GLY A 7 3.30 68.17 3.41
C GLY A 7 3.90 66.79 3.74
N PHE A 8 3.03 65.82 3.97
CA PHE A 8 3.40 64.41 4.05
C PHE A 8 3.23 63.77 2.64
N LEU A 9 4.35 63.33 2.09
CA LEU A 9 4.36 62.45 0.91
C LEU A 9 4.02 61.03 1.37
N ALA A 10 2.87 60.54 0.94
CA ALA A 10 2.48 59.13 1.12
C ALA A 10 3.11 58.30 -0.03
N GLY A 11 4.12 57.52 0.30
CA GLY A 11 4.67 56.51 -0.59
C GLY A 11 3.77 55.28 -0.57
N ALA A 12 3.07 55.03 -1.68
CA ALA A 12 2.33 53.82 -1.87
C ALA A 12 3.30 52.66 -2.26
N LEU A 13 3.54 51.76 -1.34
CA LEU A 13 4.20 50.50 -1.59
C LEU A 13 3.19 49.55 -2.23
N ALA A 14 3.33 49.32 -3.56
CA ALA A 14 2.60 48.30 -4.28
C ALA A 14 3.17 46.95 -3.92
N TRP A 15 2.45 46.14 -3.16
CA TRP A 15 2.74 44.72 -2.98
C TRP A 15 2.26 43.98 -4.21
N SER A 16 3.21 43.53 -5.05
CA SER A 16 2.96 42.58 -6.13
C SER A 16 2.71 41.22 -5.49
N ALA A 17 1.47 40.80 -5.38
CA ALA A 17 1.11 39.42 -5.08
C ALA A 17 1.53 38.54 -6.26
N ALA A 18 2.68 37.91 -6.17
CA ALA A 18 3.05 36.85 -7.10
C ALA A 18 2.12 35.66 -6.85
N THR A 19 1.12 35.51 -7.71
CA THR A 19 0.29 34.32 -7.78
C THR A 19 1.19 33.17 -8.25
N VAL A 20 1.65 32.34 -7.31
CA VAL A 20 2.26 31.05 -7.63
C VAL A 20 1.14 30.18 -8.23
N VAL A 21 1.02 30.21 -9.55
CA VAL A 21 0.24 29.21 -10.28
C VAL A 21 0.97 27.88 -10.07
N ARG A 22 0.53 27.10 -9.08
CA ARG A 22 0.88 25.68 -9.00
C ARG A 22 0.32 25.04 -10.27
N SER A 23 1.19 24.80 -11.24
CA SER A 23 0.91 23.90 -12.33
C SER A 23 0.42 22.59 -11.73
N ALA A 24 -0.88 22.33 -11.83
CA ALA A 24 -1.41 21.00 -11.56
C ALA A 24 -0.77 20.10 -12.62
N ASN A 25 0.20 19.31 -12.21
CA ASN A 25 0.70 18.21 -13.04
C ASN A 25 -0.51 17.29 -13.23
N THR A 26 -1.21 17.43 -14.33
CA THR A 26 -2.20 16.46 -14.79
C THR A 26 -1.40 15.24 -15.23
N SER A 27 -1.07 14.37 -14.28
CA SER A 27 -0.55 13.04 -14.59
C SER A 27 -1.54 12.41 -15.56
N ALA A 28 -1.07 11.90 -16.69
CA ALA A 28 -1.91 11.17 -17.63
C ALA A 28 -2.59 10.02 -16.84
N ILE A 29 -3.90 9.89 -17.03
CA ILE A 29 -4.66 8.77 -16.42
C ILE A 29 -4.06 7.47 -16.95
N ARG A 30 -3.66 6.58 -16.04
CA ARG A 30 -3.09 5.28 -16.38
C ARG A 30 -4.16 4.19 -16.27
N PRO A 31 -4.08 3.14 -17.09
CA PRO A 31 -4.85 1.95 -16.86
C PRO A 31 -4.56 1.35 -15.48
N LEU A 32 -5.57 0.78 -14.85
CA LEU A 32 -5.47 0.15 -13.54
C LEU A 32 -5.09 -1.32 -13.69
N ARG A 33 -4.29 -1.86 -12.75
CA ARG A 33 -4.04 -3.29 -12.60
C ARG A 33 -4.78 -3.82 -11.40
N LEU A 34 -5.72 -4.72 -11.64
CA LEU A 34 -6.41 -5.45 -10.57
C LEU A 34 -5.79 -6.84 -10.44
N GLY A 35 -5.64 -7.30 -9.22
CA GLY A 35 -5.20 -8.66 -8.90
C GLY A 35 -5.97 -9.24 -7.72
N GLY A 36 -5.72 -10.49 -7.45
CA GLY A 36 -6.31 -11.22 -6.34
C GLY A 36 -6.00 -12.70 -6.43
N PRO A 37 -6.42 -13.50 -5.45
CA PRO A 37 -6.30 -14.94 -5.49
C PRO A 37 -7.05 -15.56 -6.67
N ILE A 38 -6.54 -16.68 -7.15
CA ILE A 38 -7.21 -17.58 -8.09
C ILE A 38 -7.40 -18.95 -7.44
N PHE A 39 -8.43 -19.66 -7.85
CA PHE A 39 -8.82 -20.94 -7.23
C PHE A 39 -8.53 -22.16 -8.11
N VAL A 40 -7.81 -21.93 -9.21
CA VAL A 40 -7.34 -22.99 -10.10
C VAL A 40 -6.25 -23.82 -9.39
N LYS A 41 -6.46 -25.13 -9.35
CA LYS A 41 -5.49 -26.09 -8.79
C LYS A 41 -4.47 -26.49 -9.84
N SER A 42 -3.38 -25.75 -9.92
CA SER A 42 -2.24 -26.03 -10.80
C SER A 42 -0.94 -25.59 -10.13
N THR A 43 0.17 -26.18 -10.54
CA THR A 43 1.53 -25.71 -10.25
C THR A 43 2.22 -25.18 -11.50
N ASP A 44 1.57 -25.28 -12.66
CA ASP A 44 2.10 -24.80 -13.94
C ASP A 44 1.91 -23.27 -14.03
N PRO A 45 3.00 -22.50 -14.12
CA PRO A 45 2.93 -21.04 -14.20
C PRO A 45 2.14 -20.52 -15.40
N ALA A 46 2.16 -21.23 -16.53
CA ALA A 46 1.41 -20.84 -17.74
C ALA A 46 -0.10 -20.93 -17.50
N ILE A 47 -0.55 -22.04 -16.88
CA ILE A 47 -1.97 -22.23 -16.51
C ILE A 47 -2.39 -21.18 -15.49
N LEU A 48 -1.56 -20.91 -14.49
CA LEU A 48 -1.85 -19.91 -13.45
C LEU A 48 -1.91 -18.50 -14.03
N ALA A 49 -0.96 -18.11 -14.89
CA ALA A 49 -0.96 -16.82 -15.54
C ALA A 49 -2.20 -16.62 -16.43
N GLN A 50 -2.56 -17.66 -17.23
CA GLN A 50 -3.78 -17.63 -18.04
C GLN A 50 -5.03 -17.49 -17.16
N ALA A 51 -5.11 -18.23 -16.05
CA ALA A 51 -6.25 -18.13 -15.12
C ALA A 51 -6.44 -16.73 -14.53
N HIS A 52 -5.35 -16.01 -14.24
CA HIS A 52 -5.45 -14.59 -13.86
C HIS A 52 -6.06 -13.76 -14.99
N ARG A 53 -5.59 -13.99 -16.23
CA ARG A 53 -6.12 -13.28 -17.40
C ARG A 53 -7.61 -13.55 -17.65
N ASP A 54 -8.05 -14.78 -17.50
CA ASP A 54 -9.45 -15.19 -17.70
C ASP A 54 -10.40 -14.49 -16.72
N LEU A 55 -9.91 -14.16 -15.52
CA LEU A 55 -10.61 -13.34 -14.54
C LEU A 55 -10.48 -11.81 -14.78
N GLY A 56 -9.69 -11.41 -15.77
CA GLY A 56 -9.38 -9.99 -16.02
C GLY A 56 -8.37 -9.41 -15.03
N TYR A 57 -7.64 -10.26 -14.31
CA TYR A 57 -6.52 -9.83 -13.47
C TYR A 57 -5.26 -9.56 -14.30
N ARG A 58 -4.53 -8.53 -13.90
CA ARG A 58 -3.22 -8.13 -14.43
C ARG A 58 -2.15 -8.08 -13.36
N ALA A 59 -2.45 -8.59 -12.20
CA ALA A 59 -1.53 -8.68 -11.08
C ALA A 59 -1.82 -9.94 -10.27
N ALA A 60 -0.80 -10.49 -9.64
CA ALA A 60 -0.86 -11.73 -8.87
C ALA A 60 -0.01 -11.64 -7.60
N TYR A 61 -0.41 -12.36 -6.58
CA TYR A 61 0.45 -12.69 -5.45
C TYR A 61 1.47 -13.76 -5.84
N ALA A 62 2.69 -13.66 -5.34
CA ALA A 62 3.65 -14.74 -5.45
C ALA A 62 3.22 -15.96 -4.62
N PRO A 63 3.61 -17.20 -5.03
CA PRO A 63 3.32 -18.39 -4.23
C PRO A 63 3.89 -18.27 -2.81
N ALA A 64 3.07 -18.55 -1.81
CA ALA A 64 3.48 -18.44 -0.40
C ALA A 64 4.60 -19.43 -0.02
N ASN A 65 4.60 -20.59 -0.64
CA ASN A 65 5.56 -21.69 -0.40
C ASN A 65 6.82 -21.65 -1.27
N MET A 66 6.92 -20.69 -2.21
CA MET A 66 8.12 -20.53 -3.04
C MET A 66 9.26 -19.94 -2.22
N THR A 67 10.46 -20.46 -2.41
CA THR A 67 11.69 -20.03 -1.74
C THR A 67 12.74 -19.53 -2.71
N VAL A 68 13.78 -18.88 -2.24
CA VAL A 68 14.89 -18.37 -3.06
C VAL A 68 15.69 -19.47 -3.77
N THR A 69 15.54 -20.72 -3.33
CA THR A 69 16.24 -21.87 -3.90
C THR A 69 15.48 -22.53 -5.07
N ASP A 70 14.23 -22.15 -5.29
CA ASP A 70 13.37 -22.72 -6.34
C ASP A 70 13.63 -22.06 -7.71
N THR A 71 14.92 -21.99 -8.10
CA THR A 71 15.39 -21.20 -9.24
C THR A 71 14.66 -21.46 -10.55
N ASP A 72 14.39 -22.73 -10.87
CA ASP A 72 13.68 -23.11 -12.11
C ASP A 72 12.21 -22.67 -12.07
N SER A 73 11.57 -22.82 -10.92
CA SER A 73 10.20 -22.36 -10.71
C SER A 73 10.11 -20.85 -10.79
N ILE A 74 11.05 -20.13 -10.19
CA ILE A 74 11.14 -18.66 -10.26
C ILE A 74 11.28 -18.21 -11.72
N ALA A 75 12.21 -18.82 -12.49
CA ALA A 75 12.42 -18.49 -13.90
C ALA A 75 11.16 -18.72 -14.74
N ALA A 76 10.47 -19.85 -14.51
CA ALA A 76 9.22 -20.18 -15.18
C ALA A 76 8.11 -19.17 -14.84
N TRP A 77 7.96 -18.80 -13.57
CA TRP A 77 7.00 -17.77 -13.14
C TRP A 77 7.27 -16.42 -13.80
N VAL A 78 8.51 -15.94 -13.75
CA VAL A 78 8.89 -14.67 -14.37
C VAL A 78 8.57 -14.69 -15.87
N THR A 79 8.89 -15.78 -16.56
CA THR A 79 8.66 -15.92 -18.00
C THR A 79 7.16 -15.91 -18.33
N GLU A 80 6.39 -16.78 -17.68
CA GLU A 80 4.98 -16.98 -18.04
C GLU A 80 4.11 -15.79 -17.61
N PHE A 81 4.33 -15.24 -16.42
CA PHE A 81 3.57 -14.09 -15.96
C PHE A 81 3.88 -12.83 -16.80
N SER A 82 5.14 -12.65 -17.20
CA SER A 82 5.53 -11.57 -18.13
C SER A 82 4.88 -11.75 -19.50
N ARG A 83 4.88 -12.97 -20.04
CA ARG A 83 4.27 -13.30 -21.36
C ARG A 83 2.77 -13.01 -21.38
N HIS A 84 2.08 -13.20 -20.26
CA HIS A 84 0.65 -12.97 -20.11
C HIS A 84 0.33 -11.54 -19.62
N ASP A 85 1.32 -10.65 -19.47
CA ASP A 85 1.16 -9.32 -18.90
C ASP A 85 0.44 -9.34 -17.55
N VAL A 86 0.86 -10.23 -16.66
CA VAL A 86 0.44 -10.30 -15.27
C VAL A 86 1.62 -9.93 -14.38
N ALA A 87 1.57 -8.76 -13.74
CA ALA A 87 2.61 -8.33 -12.82
C ALA A 87 2.60 -9.19 -11.56
N ILE A 88 3.75 -9.65 -11.10
CA ILE A 88 3.87 -10.19 -9.75
C ILE A 88 3.84 -8.99 -8.81
N ALA A 89 2.71 -8.80 -8.14
CA ALA A 89 2.47 -7.62 -7.31
C ALA A 89 3.26 -7.69 -6.01
N GLU A 90 3.14 -8.81 -5.31
CA GLU A 90 3.57 -8.90 -3.94
C GLU A 90 4.15 -10.25 -3.58
N VAL A 91 5.20 -10.19 -2.77
CA VAL A 91 5.71 -11.31 -1.97
C VAL A 91 5.40 -10.98 -0.51
N GLY A 92 4.38 -11.61 0.06
CA GLY A 92 4.04 -11.44 1.47
C GLY A 92 5.09 -12.08 2.38
N ALA A 93 5.48 -11.38 3.45
CA ALA A 93 6.43 -11.87 4.44
C ALA A 93 5.77 -12.22 5.79
N TRP A 94 4.82 -11.47 6.23
CA TRP A 94 3.89 -11.67 7.34
C TRP A 94 4.51 -12.30 8.60
N LYS A 95 5.49 -11.60 9.18
CA LYS A 95 6.19 -11.99 10.41
C LYS A 95 6.32 -10.81 11.37
N ASN A 96 6.38 -11.12 12.66
CA ASN A 96 6.67 -10.13 13.69
C ASN A 96 8.17 -9.88 13.82
N MET A 97 8.69 -8.87 13.12
CA MET A 97 10.10 -8.46 13.24
C MET A 97 10.42 -7.76 14.56
N LEU A 98 9.42 -7.49 15.40
CA LEU A 98 9.54 -6.87 16.71
C LEU A 98 9.10 -7.82 17.83
N ASP A 99 9.07 -9.13 17.58
CA ASP A 99 8.69 -10.13 18.57
C ASP A 99 9.48 -9.93 19.88
N PRO A 100 8.81 -9.90 21.03
CA PRO A 100 9.48 -9.77 22.32
C PRO A 100 10.50 -10.89 22.59
N ASP A 101 10.26 -12.09 22.06
CA ASP A 101 11.22 -13.18 22.11
C ASP A 101 12.37 -12.92 21.11
N PRO A 102 13.62 -12.77 21.59
CA PRO A 102 14.74 -12.44 20.73
C PRO A 102 15.10 -13.55 19.72
N GLU A 103 14.79 -14.81 20.00
CA GLU A 103 15.06 -15.91 19.06
C GLU A 103 14.04 -15.92 17.92
N LYS A 104 12.76 -15.77 18.27
CA LYS A 104 11.70 -15.60 17.26
C LYS A 104 11.96 -14.37 16.40
N ARG A 105 12.33 -13.25 17.01
CA ARG A 105 12.67 -12.03 16.29
C ARG A 105 13.80 -12.25 15.28
N ARG A 106 14.89 -12.93 15.66
CA ARG A 106 15.99 -13.26 14.73
C ARG A 106 15.52 -14.16 13.59
N SER A 107 14.78 -15.22 13.91
CA SER A 107 14.21 -16.14 12.92
C SER A 107 13.27 -15.41 11.95
N ASN A 108 12.42 -14.53 12.46
CA ASN A 108 11.51 -13.73 11.65
C ASN A 108 12.27 -12.77 10.72
N MET A 109 13.30 -12.10 11.22
CA MET A 109 14.17 -11.24 10.40
C MET A 109 14.86 -12.02 9.27
N THR A 110 15.36 -13.22 9.54
CA THR A 110 15.93 -14.09 8.51
C THR A 110 14.90 -14.43 7.44
N TYR A 111 13.72 -14.87 7.86
CA TYR A 111 12.63 -15.21 6.94
C TYR A 111 12.22 -14.03 6.07
N VAL A 112 12.02 -12.83 6.65
CA VAL A 112 11.63 -11.63 5.89
C VAL A 112 12.74 -11.22 4.91
N THR A 113 14.02 -11.40 5.29
CA THR A 113 15.15 -11.16 4.39
C THR A 113 15.11 -12.09 3.17
N GLU A 114 14.82 -13.38 3.38
CA GLU A 114 14.65 -14.36 2.30
C GLU A 114 13.44 -14.04 1.41
N ARG A 115 12.34 -13.58 1.99
CA ARG A 115 11.16 -13.14 1.20
C ARG A 115 11.48 -11.92 0.34
N LEU A 116 12.25 -10.96 0.85
CA LEU A 116 12.71 -9.80 0.08
C LEU A 116 13.64 -10.23 -1.06
N ALA A 117 14.55 -11.18 -0.80
CA ALA A 117 15.43 -11.74 -1.83
C ALA A 117 14.63 -12.51 -2.91
N LEU A 118 13.60 -13.24 -2.53
CA LEU A 118 12.67 -13.88 -3.48
C LEU A 118 11.93 -12.84 -4.32
N ALA A 119 11.45 -11.76 -3.70
CA ALA A 119 10.79 -10.67 -4.43
C ALA A 119 11.72 -10.04 -5.49
N GLU A 120 13.01 -9.88 -5.16
CA GLU A 120 14.02 -9.40 -6.09
C GLU A 120 14.21 -10.37 -7.27
N GLN A 121 14.29 -11.68 -7.02
CA GLN A 121 14.44 -12.69 -8.06
C GLN A 121 13.21 -12.74 -8.97
N LEU A 122 12.00 -12.69 -8.41
CA LEU A 122 10.75 -12.66 -9.16
C LEU A 122 10.53 -11.33 -9.91
N GLY A 123 11.21 -10.26 -9.52
CA GLY A 123 10.91 -8.91 -9.99
C GLY A 123 9.53 -8.44 -9.57
N ALA A 124 9.07 -8.86 -8.39
CA ALA A 124 7.82 -8.42 -7.82
C ALA A 124 7.84 -6.91 -7.57
N ARG A 125 6.67 -6.26 -7.64
CA ARG A 125 6.56 -4.81 -7.35
C ARG A 125 6.98 -4.51 -5.92
N ASN A 126 6.68 -5.43 -4.99
CA ASN A 126 6.84 -5.19 -3.57
C ASN A 126 7.07 -6.50 -2.78
N CYS A 127 7.87 -6.42 -1.72
CA CYS A 127 7.84 -7.36 -0.62
C CYS A 127 7.16 -6.66 0.55
N VAL A 128 6.09 -7.25 1.09
CA VAL A 128 5.23 -6.61 2.11
C VAL A 128 5.29 -7.37 3.40
N ASP A 129 5.43 -6.63 4.50
CA ASP A 129 5.27 -7.13 5.86
C ASP A 129 4.57 -6.06 6.72
N ILE A 130 4.17 -6.39 7.93
CA ILE A 130 3.82 -5.42 8.97
C ILE A 130 5.08 -5.03 9.77
N ALA A 131 5.02 -3.91 10.49
CA ALA A 131 6.12 -3.56 11.41
C ALA A 131 6.32 -4.62 12.51
N GLY A 132 5.24 -5.29 12.87
CA GLY A 132 5.18 -6.25 13.97
C GLY A 132 4.45 -5.68 15.19
N SER A 133 4.62 -6.31 16.32
CA SER A 133 4.01 -5.90 17.59
C SER A 133 4.88 -6.29 18.77
N PHE A 134 4.84 -5.48 19.82
CA PHE A 134 5.35 -5.84 21.15
C PHE A 134 4.36 -6.69 21.97
N ASN A 135 3.28 -7.19 21.33
CA ASN A 135 2.35 -8.10 21.98
C ASN A 135 3.03 -9.47 22.19
N PRO A 136 3.15 -9.97 23.43
CA PRO A 136 3.81 -11.26 23.71
C PRO A 136 2.97 -12.47 23.32
N ASP A 137 1.64 -12.29 23.21
CA ASP A 137 0.68 -13.36 23.01
C ASP A 137 0.29 -13.58 21.54
N SER A 138 0.65 -12.65 20.67
CA SER A 138 0.32 -12.69 19.25
C SER A 138 1.41 -12.03 18.40
N TRP A 139 1.62 -12.56 17.20
CA TRP A 139 2.56 -11.98 16.24
C TRP A 139 2.11 -10.61 15.69
N PHE A 140 0.86 -10.25 15.90
CA PHE A 140 0.25 -8.97 15.51
C PHE A 140 -0.68 -8.46 16.63
N GLY A 141 -1.28 -7.29 16.42
CA GLY A 141 -2.31 -6.77 17.31
C GLY A 141 -1.80 -5.70 18.28
N GLN A 142 -2.72 -5.24 19.10
CA GLN A 142 -2.51 -4.07 19.94
C GLN A 142 -1.53 -4.32 21.09
N ASN A 143 -0.69 -3.31 21.34
CA ASN A 143 0.10 -3.14 22.53
C ASN A 143 0.38 -1.64 22.68
N PRO A 144 0.26 -1.03 23.88
CA PRO A 144 0.46 0.42 24.04
C PRO A 144 1.86 0.87 23.60
N ARG A 145 2.87 0.03 23.69
CA ARG A 145 4.22 0.34 23.24
C ARG A 145 4.38 0.37 21.72
N ASN A 146 3.40 -0.16 20.95
CA ASN A 146 3.42 -0.08 19.48
C ASN A 146 3.32 1.38 18.96
N PHE A 147 2.99 2.34 19.83
CA PHE A 147 2.96 3.77 19.52
C PHE A 147 4.15 4.53 20.11
N SER A 148 5.16 3.83 20.64
CA SER A 148 6.34 4.45 21.22
C SER A 148 7.40 4.81 20.18
N GLN A 149 8.32 5.71 20.58
CA GLN A 149 9.50 6.02 19.76
C GLN A 149 10.40 4.80 19.58
N ASP A 150 10.55 3.97 20.63
CA ASP A 150 11.33 2.72 20.55
C ASP A 150 10.80 1.78 19.46
N PHE A 151 9.47 1.67 19.33
CA PHE A 151 8.85 0.87 18.27
C PHE A 151 9.17 1.43 16.89
N PHE A 152 9.05 2.74 16.73
CA PHE A 152 9.39 3.41 15.48
C PHE A 152 10.85 3.22 15.10
N ASP A 153 11.77 3.46 16.02
CA ASP A 153 13.21 3.36 15.77
C ASP A 153 13.62 1.92 15.43
N ALA A 154 13.06 0.92 16.13
CA ALA A 154 13.28 -0.48 15.84
C ALA A 154 12.73 -0.89 14.47
N THR A 155 11.56 -0.34 14.07
CA THR A 155 11.01 -0.55 12.72
C THR A 155 11.94 0.01 11.65
N VAL A 156 12.46 1.24 11.84
CA VAL A 156 13.43 1.86 10.93
C VAL A 156 14.67 1.00 10.76
N GLU A 157 15.24 0.52 11.87
CA GLU A 157 16.45 -0.29 11.87
C GLU A 157 16.23 -1.64 11.18
N ASN A 158 15.11 -2.31 11.44
CA ASN A 158 14.76 -3.55 10.76
C ASN A 158 14.65 -3.35 9.24
N CYS A 159 13.92 -2.32 8.79
CA CYS A 159 13.80 -2.01 7.37
C CYS A 159 15.17 -1.75 6.70
N ARG A 160 16.05 -1.01 7.37
CA ARG A 160 17.41 -0.76 6.87
C ARG A 160 18.21 -2.04 6.77
N THR A 161 18.19 -2.85 7.82
CA THR A 161 18.92 -4.12 7.89
C THR A 161 18.52 -5.06 6.75
N LEU A 162 17.22 -5.23 6.49
CA LEU A 162 16.71 -6.06 5.39
C LEU A 162 17.17 -5.54 4.02
N ILE A 163 16.97 -4.25 3.78
CA ILE A 163 17.30 -3.63 2.49
C ILE A 163 18.79 -3.63 2.24
N ASP A 164 19.61 -3.33 3.25
CA ASP A 164 21.08 -3.30 3.12
C ASP A 164 21.66 -4.71 2.95
N ALA A 165 21.00 -5.75 3.48
CA ALA A 165 21.39 -7.14 3.29
C ALA A 165 21.11 -7.62 1.86
N VAL A 166 19.89 -7.36 1.33
CA VAL A 166 19.46 -7.84 0.00
C VAL A 166 19.92 -6.90 -1.14
N LYS A 167 19.94 -5.58 -0.90
CA LYS A 167 20.25 -4.53 -1.90
C LYS A 167 19.38 -4.63 -3.15
N PRO A 168 18.06 -4.66 -3.01
CA PRO A 168 17.16 -4.90 -4.12
C PRO A 168 17.24 -3.77 -5.15
N GLN A 169 17.13 -4.14 -6.45
CA GLN A 169 17.18 -3.23 -7.59
C GLN A 169 15.87 -3.25 -8.38
N ARG A 170 15.12 -4.36 -8.31
CA ARG A 170 13.91 -4.60 -9.10
C ARG A 170 12.64 -4.54 -8.25
N THR A 171 12.76 -4.78 -6.96
CA THR A 171 11.64 -4.78 -6.00
C THR A 171 11.81 -3.68 -4.96
N SER A 172 10.79 -3.50 -4.14
CA SER A 172 10.83 -2.65 -2.95
C SER A 172 10.46 -3.48 -1.72
N PHE A 173 10.86 -3.01 -0.54
CA PHE A 173 10.32 -3.47 0.73
C PHE A 173 9.37 -2.43 1.30
N SER A 174 8.26 -2.82 1.86
CA SER A 174 7.34 -1.90 2.52
C SER A 174 6.66 -2.52 3.73
N ILE A 175 6.22 -1.65 4.61
CA ILE A 175 5.41 -1.96 5.78
C ILE A 175 3.96 -1.62 5.47
N GLU A 176 3.04 -2.56 5.70
CA GLU A 176 1.62 -2.25 5.69
C GLU A 176 1.24 -1.47 6.95
N MET A 177 0.49 -0.37 6.78
CA MET A 177 -0.04 0.39 7.90
C MET A 177 -1.07 -0.41 8.67
N MET A 178 -1.02 -0.32 10.01
CA MET A 178 -1.98 -0.98 10.87
C MET A 178 -2.62 0.00 11.85
N PRO A 179 -3.92 -0.13 12.17
CA PRO A 179 -4.60 0.81 13.07
C PRO A 179 -4.12 0.73 14.52
N TRP A 180 -3.37 -0.30 14.87
CA TRP A 180 -2.91 -0.61 16.23
C TRP A 180 -1.39 -0.48 16.44
N SER A 181 -0.66 0.06 15.46
CA SER A 181 0.80 0.30 15.55
C SER A 181 1.24 1.44 14.64
N LEU A 182 2.46 1.93 14.84
CA LEU A 182 3.11 2.84 13.91
C LEU A 182 3.66 2.09 12.68
N PRO A 183 3.53 2.64 11.46
CA PRO A 183 2.75 3.82 11.12
C PRO A 183 1.25 3.52 11.08
N SER A 184 0.41 4.36 11.68
CA SER A 184 -1.05 4.22 11.69
C SER A 184 -1.76 5.21 10.76
N GLY A 185 -1.00 6.00 10.04
CA GLY A 185 -1.50 7.00 9.12
C GLY A 185 -0.44 7.56 8.18
N PRO A 186 -0.86 8.38 7.20
CA PRO A 186 0.03 8.83 6.13
C PRO A 186 1.17 9.75 6.60
N ASP A 187 0.97 10.58 7.62
CA ASP A 187 2.04 11.44 8.15
C ASP A 187 3.16 10.65 8.80
N GLU A 188 2.79 9.64 9.58
CA GLU A 188 3.74 8.75 10.21
C GLU A 188 4.48 7.89 9.20
N TYR A 189 3.79 7.50 8.13
CA TYR A 189 4.45 6.76 7.05
C TYR A 189 5.44 7.64 6.29
N VAL A 190 5.13 8.90 6.01
CA VAL A 190 6.10 9.86 5.44
C VAL A 190 7.33 10.00 6.35
N ARG A 191 7.10 10.06 7.67
CA ARG A 191 8.19 10.07 8.65
C ARG A 191 9.03 8.79 8.57
N LEU A 192 8.39 7.62 8.42
CA LEU A 192 9.07 6.33 8.29
C LEU A 192 9.90 6.26 7.02
N VAL A 193 9.35 6.65 5.86
CA VAL A 193 10.10 6.69 4.58
C VAL A 193 11.34 7.55 4.69
N LYS A 194 11.22 8.74 5.28
CA LYS A 194 12.37 9.66 5.49
C LYS A 194 13.39 9.08 6.46
N ALA A 195 12.93 8.40 7.52
CA ALA A 195 13.83 7.84 8.52
C ALA A 195 14.55 6.59 7.99
N VAL A 196 13.89 5.72 7.24
CA VAL A 196 14.54 4.55 6.61
C VAL A 196 15.60 4.99 5.60
N ASP A 197 15.32 6.02 4.81
CA ASP A 197 16.25 6.63 3.86
C ASP A 197 16.96 5.59 2.96
N ARG A 198 16.16 4.71 2.35
CA ARG A 198 16.60 3.72 1.38
C ARG A 198 15.73 3.80 0.13
N LYS A 199 16.33 3.88 -1.06
CA LYS A 199 15.61 3.96 -2.35
C LYS A 199 14.65 2.78 -2.56
N ALA A 200 15.01 1.62 -2.04
CA ALA A 200 14.21 0.40 -2.14
C ALA A 200 13.12 0.30 -1.06
N PHE A 201 12.96 1.29 -0.17
CA PHE A 201 11.84 1.35 0.75
C PHE A 201 10.65 2.03 0.07
N GLY A 202 9.52 1.33 0.02
CA GLY A 202 8.29 1.81 -0.60
C GLY A 202 7.12 1.88 0.39
N VAL A 203 5.95 2.09 -0.18
CA VAL A 203 4.67 2.10 0.56
C VAL A 203 3.80 0.99 -0.01
N HIS A 204 3.30 0.14 0.88
CA HIS A 204 2.13 -0.68 0.63
C HIS A 204 0.93 0.05 1.24
N LEU A 205 -0.06 0.37 0.41
CA LEU A 205 -1.20 1.18 0.84
C LEU A 205 -2.45 0.32 0.99
N ASP A 206 -2.83 0.06 2.24
CA ASP A 206 -4.17 -0.37 2.58
C ASP A 206 -4.93 0.81 3.21
N VAL A 207 -5.86 1.37 2.45
CA VAL A 207 -6.64 2.53 2.92
C VAL A 207 -7.61 2.16 4.04
N CYS A 208 -8.07 0.90 4.10
CA CYS A 208 -8.97 0.44 5.16
C CYS A 208 -8.29 0.46 6.52
N ASN A 209 -7.00 0.10 6.58
CA ASN A 209 -6.23 0.12 7.81
C ASN A 209 -5.98 1.53 8.37
N THR A 210 -6.26 2.58 7.58
CA THR A 210 -6.22 3.96 8.05
C THR A 210 -7.53 4.45 8.66
N MET A 211 -8.61 3.66 8.58
CA MET A 211 -9.96 4.00 9.09
C MET A 211 -10.05 3.69 10.59
N ASN A 212 -9.27 4.38 11.39
CA ASN A 212 -9.10 4.12 12.83
C ASN A 212 -10.01 4.97 13.74
N SER A 213 -10.96 5.69 13.17
CA SER A 213 -11.97 6.45 13.92
C SER A 213 -13.27 6.59 13.10
N PRO A 214 -14.42 6.84 13.76
CA PRO A 214 -15.68 7.13 13.07
C PRO A 214 -15.58 8.30 12.11
N GLU A 215 -14.88 9.34 12.49
CA GLU A 215 -14.69 10.54 11.66
C GLU A 215 -13.94 10.20 10.37
N ARG A 216 -12.83 9.47 10.45
CA ARG A 216 -12.08 9.04 9.27
C ARG A 216 -12.92 8.09 8.41
N PHE A 217 -13.63 7.16 9.02
CA PHE A 217 -14.45 6.19 8.30
C PHE A 217 -15.57 6.87 7.48
N TYR A 218 -16.32 7.79 8.08
CA TYR A 218 -17.37 8.51 7.35
C TYR A 218 -16.86 9.55 6.37
N ASN A 219 -15.59 10.01 6.54
CA ASN A 219 -14.91 10.90 5.61
C ASN A 219 -13.83 10.18 4.80
N ASN A 220 -14.00 8.87 4.55
CA ASN A 220 -12.94 8.04 3.94
C ASN A 220 -12.46 8.56 2.58
N ALA A 221 -13.31 9.16 1.77
CA ALA A 221 -12.90 9.81 0.52
C ALA A 221 -11.82 10.89 0.74
N ALA A 222 -11.92 11.68 1.81
CA ALA A 222 -10.89 12.66 2.16
C ALA A 222 -9.61 11.97 2.66
N GLY A 223 -9.75 10.91 3.48
CA GLY A 223 -8.64 10.11 3.97
C GLY A 223 -7.88 9.40 2.83
N ILE A 224 -8.60 8.86 1.85
CA ILE A 224 -8.01 8.25 0.64
C ILE A 224 -7.18 9.31 -0.11
N ARG A 225 -7.77 10.48 -0.43
CA ARG A 225 -7.03 11.56 -1.10
C ARG A 225 -5.79 12.00 -0.32
N GLU A 226 -5.89 12.08 1.00
CA GLU A 226 -4.76 12.39 1.86
C GLU A 226 -3.62 11.38 1.72
N CYS A 227 -3.92 10.07 1.74
CA CYS A 227 -2.94 9.01 1.55
C CYS A 227 -2.23 9.15 0.20
N PHE A 228 -2.97 9.29 -0.89
CA PHE A 228 -2.37 9.43 -2.21
C PHE A 228 -1.57 10.74 -2.38
N ALA A 229 -2.05 11.84 -1.83
CA ALA A 229 -1.34 13.12 -1.89
C ALA A 229 0.00 13.09 -1.14
N LYS A 230 0.06 12.41 0.01
CA LYS A 230 1.25 12.34 0.86
C LYS A 230 2.19 11.20 0.47
N LEU A 231 1.67 10.05 0.07
CA LEU A 231 2.43 8.81 -0.13
C LEU A 231 2.65 8.45 -1.60
N GLY A 232 1.92 9.06 -2.52
CA GLY A 232 1.89 8.70 -3.94
C GLY A 232 3.25 8.37 -4.58
N PRO A 233 4.32 9.17 -4.37
CA PRO A 233 5.63 8.89 -4.98
C PRO A 233 6.26 7.56 -4.56
N TRP A 234 5.84 6.99 -3.43
CA TRP A 234 6.42 5.77 -2.86
C TRP A 234 5.51 4.55 -2.95
N ILE A 235 4.23 4.71 -3.34
CA ILE A 235 3.28 3.59 -3.43
C ILE A 235 3.75 2.58 -4.47
N LYS A 236 3.85 1.30 -4.06
CA LYS A 236 4.28 0.16 -4.87
C LYS A 236 3.17 -0.83 -5.14
N SER A 237 2.26 -1.01 -4.19
CA SER A 237 1.06 -1.83 -4.28
C SER A 237 -0.01 -1.33 -3.32
N CYS A 238 -1.25 -1.74 -3.57
CA CYS A 238 -2.39 -1.36 -2.76
C CYS A 238 -3.27 -2.58 -2.49
N HIS A 239 -3.94 -2.62 -1.32
CA HIS A 239 -5.00 -3.60 -1.05
C HIS A 239 -6.39 -3.04 -1.31
N ALA A 240 -7.27 -3.89 -1.81
CA ALA A 240 -8.68 -3.63 -2.01
C ALA A 240 -9.49 -4.38 -0.96
N LYS A 241 -9.93 -3.67 0.06
CA LYS A 241 -10.85 -4.11 1.10
C LYS A 241 -12.04 -3.16 1.17
N ASP A 242 -13.09 -3.56 1.84
CA ASP A 242 -14.20 -2.67 2.17
C ASP A 242 -14.56 -2.83 3.64
N LEU A 243 -15.10 -1.79 4.23
CA LEU A 243 -15.45 -1.75 5.63
C LEU A 243 -16.91 -1.36 5.82
N ASN A 244 -17.54 -1.97 6.81
CA ASN A 244 -18.83 -1.55 7.29
C ASN A 244 -18.84 -1.48 8.83
N TRP A 245 -19.83 -0.79 9.37
CA TRP A 245 -19.99 -0.69 10.80
C TRP A 245 -20.57 -1.98 11.37
N GLY A 246 -19.84 -2.60 12.29
CA GLY A 246 -20.32 -3.77 13.03
C GLY A 246 -21.31 -3.43 14.14
N PRO A 247 -21.98 -4.43 14.70
CA PRO A 247 -22.95 -4.23 15.78
C PRO A 247 -22.27 -3.80 17.08
N GLY A 248 -23.00 -3.06 17.93
CA GLY A 248 -22.58 -2.67 19.28
C GLY A 248 -22.34 -1.17 19.45
N TYR A 249 -22.00 -0.76 20.68
CA TYR A 249 -21.81 0.64 21.04
C TYR A 249 -20.35 1.12 20.80
N GLN A 250 -19.40 0.18 20.77
CA GLN A 250 -18.01 0.52 20.58
C GLN A 250 -17.69 0.67 19.08
N VAL A 251 -16.63 1.39 18.76
CA VAL A 251 -16.12 1.46 17.40
C VAL A 251 -15.73 0.04 16.97
N ASN A 252 -16.47 -0.49 16.01
CA ASN A 252 -16.28 -1.83 15.49
C ASN A 252 -16.47 -1.81 13.98
N LEU A 253 -15.39 -1.56 13.25
CA LEU A 253 -15.36 -1.65 11.80
C LEU A 253 -15.00 -3.07 11.41
N GLN A 254 -15.75 -3.64 10.50
CA GLN A 254 -15.59 -5.01 10.02
C GLN A 254 -15.30 -5.01 8.53
N GLU A 255 -14.36 -5.85 8.12
CA GLU A 255 -14.11 -6.09 6.71
C GLU A 255 -15.31 -6.80 6.08
N VAL A 256 -15.70 -6.33 4.91
CA VAL A 256 -16.80 -6.86 4.11
C VAL A 256 -16.40 -6.94 2.63
N ILE A 257 -17.20 -7.63 1.83
CA ILE A 257 -16.96 -7.74 0.39
C ILE A 257 -17.01 -6.34 -0.24
N PRO A 258 -16.03 -5.95 -1.09
CA PRO A 258 -16.06 -4.68 -1.79
C PRO A 258 -17.39 -4.42 -2.50
N GLY A 259 -18.00 -3.27 -2.17
CA GLY A 259 -19.34 -2.88 -2.63
C GLY A 259 -20.48 -3.17 -1.67
N THR A 260 -20.22 -3.84 -0.55
CA THR A 260 -21.22 -4.04 0.52
C THR A 260 -20.91 -3.16 1.75
N GLY A 261 -19.77 -2.46 1.72
CA GLY A 261 -19.36 -1.50 2.74
C GLY A 261 -19.56 -0.05 2.31
N LEU A 262 -18.76 0.83 2.92
CA LEU A 262 -18.87 2.28 2.75
C LEU A 262 -17.57 2.93 2.25
N MET A 263 -16.57 2.16 1.83
CA MET A 263 -15.34 2.73 1.27
C MET A 263 -15.60 3.37 -0.10
N ASP A 264 -15.12 4.59 -0.29
CA ASP A 264 -15.31 5.34 -1.54
C ASP A 264 -14.35 4.84 -2.63
N TYR A 265 -14.71 3.73 -3.25
CA TYR A 265 -13.98 3.18 -4.39
C TYR A 265 -13.90 4.12 -5.59
N LYS A 266 -14.86 5.06 -5.73
CA LYS A 266 -14.77 6.09 -6.76
C LYS A 266 -13.53 6.95 -6.58
N THR A 267 -13.34 7.48 -5.38
CA THR A 267 -12.13 8.25 -5.06
C THR A 267 -10.89 7.36 -5.14
N TYR A 268 -10.93 6.14 -4.60
CA TYR A 268 -9.78 5.25 -4.57
C TYR A 268 -9.23 4.97 -5.97
N LEU A 269 -10.07 4.52 -6.88
CA LEU A 269 -9.66 4.19 -8.25
C LEU A 269 -9.23 5.43 -9.04
N THR A 270 -9.87 6.57 -8.79
CA THR A 270 -9.47 7.85 -9.41
C THR A 270 -8.07 8.26 -8.98
N GLU A 271 -7.77 8.22 -7.69
CA GLU A 271 -6.44 8.58 -7.18
C GLU A 271 -5.37 7.57 -7.65
N LEU A 272 -5.69 6.27 -7.62
CA LEU A 272 -4.80 5.23 -8.10
C LEU A 272 -4.45 5.41 -9.59
N SER A 273 -5.44 5.72 -10.44
CA SER A 273 -5.22 5.96 -11.88
C SER A 273 -4.34 7.17 -12.19
N ARG A 274 -4.20 8.09 -11.23
CA ARG A 274 -3.36 9.29 -11.34
C ARG A 274 -1.94 9.12 -10.83
N LEU A 275 -1.63 7.95 -10.23
CA LEU A 275 -0.27 7.68 -9.80
C LEU A 275 0.69 7.66 -10.99
N GLY A 276 1.89 8.21 -10.79
CA GLY A 276 2.97 8.12 -11.76
C GLY A 276 3.59 6.71 -11.88
N THR A 277 3.18 5.78 -11.00
CA THR A 277 3.68 4.40 -10.91
C THR A 277 2.60 3.40 -11.31
N ASP A 278 3.02 2.22 -11.79
CA ASP A 278 2.15 1.08 -12.08
C ASP A 278 1.96 0.24 -10.81
N ALA A 279 1.21 0.79 -9.85
CA ALA A 279 0.91 0.14 -8.58
C ALA A 279 -0.36 -0.72 -8.70
N PRO A 280 -0.27 -2.05 -8.55
CA PRO A 280 -1.45 -2.91 -8.61
C PRO A 280 -2.35 -2.75 -7.38
N LEU A 281 -3.64 -3.00 -7.60
CA LEU A 281 -4.67 -3.08 -6.57
C LEU A 281 -5.03 -4.55 -6.35
N MET A 282 -4.78 -5.08 -5.15
CA MET A 282 -4.91 -6.49 -4.85
C MET A 282 -6.09 -6.74 -3.92
N LEU A 283 -7.04 -7.57 -4.36
CA LEU A 283 -8.14 -8.05 -3.51
C LEU A 283 -7.61 -9.03 -2.46
N GLU A 284 -8.01 -8.85 -1.21
CA GLU A 284 -7.63 -9.75 -0.13
C GLU A 284 -8.72 -9.94 0.94
N HIS A 285 -8.47 -10.86 1.87
CA HIS A 285 -9.27 -11.16 3.07
C HIS A 285 -10.72 -11.59 2.81
N LEU A 286 -11.04 -12.02 1.59
CA LEU A 286 -12.35 -12.60 1.29
C LEU A 286 -12.34 -14.12 1.52
N HIS A 287 -13.50 -14.72 1.73
CA HIS A 287 -13.59 -16.09 2.25
C HIS A 287 -13.81 -17.15 1.17
N SER A 288 -14.32 -16.77 0.01
CA SER A 288 -14.68 -17.70 -1.06
C SER A 288 -14.39 -17.15 -2.45
N GLU A 289 -14.33 -18.03 -3.43
CA GLU A 289 -14.23 -17.64 -4.85
C GLU A 289 -15.38 -16.74 -5.29
N GLU A 290 -16.59 -16.99 -4.74
CA GLU A 290 -17.77 -16.17 -5.01
C GLU A 290 -17.60 -14.75 -4.47
N ASP A 291 -17.09 -14.59 -3.23
CA ASP A 291 -16.83 -13.28 -2.62
C ASP A 291 -15.79 -12.49 -3.44
N TYR A 292 -14.70 -13.16 -3.86
CA TYR A 292 -13.69 -12.54 -4.73
C TYR A 292 -14.28 -12.14 -6.08
N THR A 293 -15.17 -12.94 -6.63
CA THR A 293 -15.87 -12.63 -7.89
C THR A 293 -16.76 -11.41 -7.73
N GLN A 294 -17.55 -11.35 -6.65
CA GLN A 294 -18.41 -10.21 -6.35
C GLN A 294 -17.59 -8.92 -6.16
N GLY A 295 -16.56 -8.95 -5.33
CA GLY A 295 -15.68 -7.80 -5.07
C GLY A 295 -14.99 -7.31 -6.36
N ARG A 296 -14.46 -8.23 -7.16
CA ARG A 296 -13.85 -7.94 -8.46
C ARG A 296 -14.82 -7.25 -9.41
N GLN A 297 -16.02 -7.82 -9.58
CA GLN A 297 -17.06 -7.26 -10.46
C GLN A 297 -17.49 -5.86 -10.03
N TYR A 298 -17.65 -5.64 -8.73
CA TYR A 298 -17.97 -4.32 -8.19
C TYR A 298 -16.86 -3.30 -8.53
N ILE A 299 -15.61 -3.59 -8.21
CA ILE A 299 -14.46 -2.69 -8.47
C ILE A 299 -14.38 -2.36 -9.97
N GLN A 300 -14.49 -3.37 -10.82
CA GLN A 300 -14.49 -3.17 -12.27
C GLN A 300 -15.68 -2.32 -12.75
N SER A 301 -16.84 -2.48 -12.12
CA SER A 301 -18.03 -1.68 -12.46
C SER A 301 -17.85 -0.21 -12.09
N VAL A 302 -17.27 0.08 -10.93
CA VAL A 302 -16.96 1.45 -10.50
C VAL A 302 -15.97 2.11 -11.44
N ALA A 303 -14.91 1.41 -11.86
CA ALA A 303 -13.95 1.94 -12.82
C ALA A 303 -14.61 2.26 -14.17
N ARG A 304 -15.41 1.33 -14.72
CA ARG A 304 -16.16 1.56 -15.97
C ARG A 304 -17.09 2.77 -15.88
N ALA A 305 -17.81 2.91 -14.77
CA ALA A 305 -18.72 4.04 -14.54
C ALA A 305 -18.00 5.40 -14.54
N GLN A 306 -16.70 5.42 -14.29
CA GLN A 306 -15.85 6.61 -14.29
C GLN A 306 -15.01 6.77 -15.56
N GLY A 307 -15.17 5.87 -16.54
CA GLY A 307 -14.35 5.88 -17.75
C GLY A 307 -12.87 5.56 -17.49
N LEU A 308 -12.54 4.92 -16.38
CA LEU A 308 -11.20 4.47 -16.10
C LEU A 308 -10.92 3.16 -16.84
N ALA A 309 -9.76 3.09 -17.48
CA ALA A 309 -9.33 1.88 -18.18
C ALA A 309 -8.68 0.88 -17.21
N TRP A 310 -8.89 -0.40 -17.50
CA TRP A 310 -8.05 -1.48 -16.97
C TRP A 310 -6.96 -1.82 -17.99
N GLU A 311 -5.81 -2.30 -17.52
CA GLU A 311 -4.86 -2.94 -18.41
C GLU A 311 -5.53 -4.14 -19.09
N ASN A 312 -5.48 -4.21 -20.43
CA ASN A 312 -6.17 -5.23 -21.26
C ASN A 312 -5.24 -6.38 -21.65
#